data_62f212d5376784151e429032fc37f4dd
#
_entry.id   62f212d5376784151e429032fc37f4dd
#
_cell.length_a   1.000
_cell.length_b   1.000
_cell.length_c   1.000
_cell.angle_alpha   90.00
_cell.angle_beta   90.00
_cell.angle_gamma   90.00
#
_symmetry.space_group_name_H-M   'P 1'
#
loop_
_entity.id
_entity.type
_entity.pdbx_description
1 polymer ?
#
loop_
_entity_poly.entity_id
_entity_poly.type
_entity_poly.pdbx_seq_one_letter_code
_entity_poly.pdbx_strand_id
1 'polypeptide(L)'
;MSELYFRMQSFLGNQQRLMERMAGRLDLWEECVGLFPRGEILDEMDAALQEGDTNALYSAVHRLKGNLANFGFDSAAELAMKVLAALKEDDLVTAKEGYLQLRTIYAQIAERLGDAE
;
A
#
# COMPACT_ATOMS: atom_id res chain seq x y z
N MET A 1 8.49 0.21 23.40
CA MET A 1 8.18 -0.41 22.11
C MET A 1 6.87 0.12 21.59
N SER A 2 6.78 0.37 20.31
CA SER A 2 5.60 0.98 19.71
C SER A 2 4.42 0.01 19.64
N GLU A 3 3.29 0.39 20.20
CA GLU A 3 2.05 -0.38 20.10
C GLU A 3 1.55 -0.45 18.66
N LEU A 4 1.66 0.67 17.93
CA LEU A 4 1.27 0.72 16.53
C LEU A 4 2.09 -0.24 15.68
N TYR A 5 3.40 -0.29 15.90
CA TYR A 5 4.28 -1.22 15.19
C TYR A 5 3.84 -2.67 15.40
N PHE A 6 3.53 -3.05 16.63
CA PHE A 6 3.03 -4.39 16.94
C PHE A 6 1.72 -4.68 16.22
N ARG A 7 0.81 -3.72 16.24
CA ARG A 7 -0.50 -3.86 15.62
C ARG A 7 -0.38 -4.09 14.11
N MET A 8 0.64 -3.51 13.49
CA MET A 8 0.83 -3.58 12.05
C MET A 8 1.76 -4.71 11.60
N GLN A 9 2.30 -5.51 12.52
CA GLN A 9 3.30 -6.52 12.17
C GLN A 9 2.84 -7.52 11.12
N SER A 10 1.56 -7.90 11.13
CA SER A 10 1.05 -8.86 10.15
C SER A 10 1.11 -8.36 8.71
N PHE A 11 1.21 -7.05 8.53
CA PHE A 11 1.33 -6.43 7.20
C PHE A 11 2.77 -6.12 6.81
N LEU A 12 3.70 -6.19 7.77
CA LEU A 12 5.10 -5.87 7.52
C LEU A 12 5.84 -7.10 6.97
N GLY A 13 6.74 -6.85 6.03
CA GLY A 13 7.58 -7.90 5.48
C GLY A 13 8.89 -8.02 6.22
N ASN A 14 9.99 -7.65 5.57
CA ASN A 14 11.33 -7.72 6.16
C ASN A 14 11.53 -6.63 7.19
N GLN A 15 11.26 -6.95 8.46
CA GLN A 15 11.33 -5.99 9.55
C GLN A 15 12.76 -5.51 9.82
N GLN A 16 13.74 -6.36 9.59
CA GLN A 16 15.14 -5.96 9.74
C GLN A 16 15.51 -4.87 8.74
N ARG A 17 15.10 -5.03 7.48
CA ARG A 17 15.34 -4.02 6.45
C ARG A 17 14.62 -2.71 6.79
N LEU A 18 13.39 -2.81 7.30
CA LEU A 18 12.63 -1.63 7.72
C LEU A 18 13.36 -0.87 8.82
N MET A 19 13.86 -1.61 9.84
CA MET A 19 14.58 -1.01 10.95
C MET A 19 15.89 -0.35 10.49
N GLU A 20 16.59 -0.98 9.56
CA GLU A 20 17.81 -0.39 8.99
C GLU A 20 17.49 0.94 8.28
N ARG A 21 16.41 0.96 7.51
CA ARG A 21 15.96 2.17 6.81
C ARG A 21 15.61 3.29 7.78
N MET A 22 15.02 2.95 8.92
CA MET A 22 14.59 3.90 9.93
C MET A 22 15.66 4.15 11.00
N ALA A 23 16.85 3.58 10.83
CA ALA A 23 17.95 3.70 11.81
C ALA A 23 17.52 3.25 13.21
N GLY A 24 16.69 2.21 13.29
CA GLY A 24 16.21 1.65 14.54
C GLY A 24 15.16 2.50 15.25
N ARG A 25 14.67 3.54 14.60
CA ARG A 25 13.76 4.51 15.23
C ARG A 25 12.29 4.21 14.90
N LEU A 26 11.64 3.48 15.79
CA LEU A 26 10.21 3.21 15.68
C LEU A 26 9.36 4.47 15.76
N ASP A 27 9.81 5.46 16.51
CA ASP A 27 9.13 6.75 16.61
C ASP A 27 9.06 7.46 15.26
N LEU A 28 10.13 7.37 14.48
CA LEU A 28 10.18 7.94 13.13
C LEU A 28 9.20 7.19 12.20
N TRP A 29 9.18 5.86 12.30
CA TRP A 29 8.25 5.05 11.52
C TRP A 29 6.78 5.43 11.84
N GLU A 30 6.44 5.56 13.13
CA GLU A 30 5.10 5.96 13.55
C GLU A 30 4.71 7.32 13.01
N GLU A 31 5.60 8.29 13.09
CA GLU A 31 5.36 9.63 12.58
C GLU A 31 5.08 9.61 11.08
N CYS A 32 5.91 8.89 10.33
CA CYS A 32 5.77 8.79 8.87
C CYS A 32 4.50 8.05 8.48
N VAL A 33 4.18 6.95 9.16
CA VAL A 33 2.99 6.15 8.82
C VAL A 33 1.70 6.89 9.14
N GLY A 34 1.75 7.86 10.07
CA GLY A 34 0.62 8.73 10.34
C GLY A 34 0.21 9.59 9.14
N LEU A 35 1.14 9.78 8.19
CA LEU A 35 0.89 10.52 6.95
C LEU A 35 0.44 9.60 5.81
N PHE A 36 0.31 8.31 6.07
CA PHE A 36 -0.10 7.34 5.06
C PHE A 36 -1.51 7.65 4.55
N PRO A 37 -1.72 7.70 3.21
CA PRO A 37 -3.06 8.00 2.67
C PRO A 37 -4.06 6.93 3.08
N ARG A 38 -5.25 7.32 3.55
CA ARG A 38 -6.22 6.37 4.10
C ARG A 38 -7.49 6.16 3.29
N GLY A 39 -7.84 7.08 2.44
CA GLY A 39 -9.10 6.96 1.69
C GLY A 39 -9.05 7.54 0.30
N GLU A 40 -8.40 8.67 0.13
CA GLU A 40 -8.39 9.38 -1.14
C GLU A 40 -7.82 8.56 -2.28
N ILE A 41 -6.77 7.78 -2.01
CA ILE A 41 -6.14 6.97 -3.05
C ILE A 41 -7.06 5.84 -3.52
N LEU A 42 -7.87 5.26 -2.62
CA LEU A 42 -8.85 4.24 -2.99
C LEU A 42 -9.90 4.82 -3.92
N ASP A 43 -10.40 6.00 -3.60
CA ASP A 43 -11.41 6.67 -4.43
C ASP A 43 -10.85 6.99 -5.81
N GLU A 44 -9.61 7.46 -5.86
CA GLU A 44 -8.93 7.76 -7.13
C GLU A 44 -8.77 6.52 -7.99
N MET A 45 -8.33 5.40 -7.39
CA MET A 45 -8.16 4.13 -8.10
C MET A 45 -9.51 3.56 -8.56
N ASP A 46 -10.52 3.59 -7.70
CA ASP A 46 -11.85 3.10 -8.04
C ASP A 46 -12.44 3.89 -9.22
N ALA A 47 -12.31 5.22 -9.19
CA ALA A 47 -12.79 6.06 -10.26
C ALA A 47 -12.07 5.77 -11.58
N ALA A 48 -10.74 5.61 -11.53
CA ALA A 48 -9.96 5.29 -12.73
C ALA A 48 -10.38 3.95 -13.32
N LEU A 49 -10.63 2.95 -12.47
CA LEU A 49 -11.08 1.64 -12.92
C LEU A 49 -12.46 1.72 -13.57
N GLN A 50 -13.40 2.45 -12.96
CA GLN A 50 -14.76 2.61 -13.50
C GLN A 50 -14.75 3.33 -14.85
N GLU A 51 -13.88 4.31 -15.02
CA GLU A 51 -13.79 5.08 -16.25
C GLU A 51 -12.97 4.39 -17.32
N GLY A 52 -12.35 3.25 -17.01
CA GLY A 52 -11.47 2.56 -17.94
C GLY A 52 -10.18 3.33 -18.23
N ASP A 53 -9.81 4.24 -17.33
CA ASP A 53 -8.61 5.07 -17.48
C ASP A 53 -7.41 4.32 -16.91
N THR A 54 -6.79 3.49 -17.76
CA THR A 54 -5.66 2.65 -17.34
C THR A 54 -4.43 3.47 -16.98
N ASN A 55 -4.23 4.62 -17.60
CA ASN A 55 -3.10 5.49 -17.28
C ASN A 55 -3.26 6.10 -15.89
N ALA A 56 -4.47 6.56 -15.55
CA ALA A 56 -4.74 7.10 -14.23
C ALA A 56 -4.60 6.01 -13.15
N LEU A 57 -5.10 4.81 -13.44
CA LEU A 57 -4.97 3.67 -12.52
C LEU A 57 -3.50 3.32 -12.31
N TYR A 58 -2.72 3.25 -13.38
CA TYR A 58 -1.28 2.97 -13.30
C TYR A 58 -0.57 3.99 -12.40
N SER A 59 -0.84 5.28 -12.64
CA SER A 59 -0.22 6.36 -11.88
C SER A 59 -0.55 6.26 -10.38
N ALA A 60 -1.82 6.02 -10.04
CA ALA A 60 -2.25 5.91 -8.65
C ALA A 60 -1.63 4.70 -7.96
N VAL A 61 -1.63 3.54 -8.62
CA VAL A 61 -1.06 2.31 -8.07
C VAL A 61 0.46 2.46 -7.90
N HIS A 62 1.13 3.13 -8.84
CA HIS A 62 2.56 3.36 -8.77
C HIS A 62 2.93 4.19 -7.53
N ARG A 63 2.16 5.25 -7.26
CA ARG A 63 2.38 6.08 -6.07
C ARG A 63 2.13 5.27 -4.79
N LEU A 64 1.07 4.48 -4.78
CA LEU A 64 0.75 3.65 -3.63
C LEU A 64 1.83 2.60 -3.38
N LYS A 65 2.35 1.98 -4.43
CA LYS A 65 3.45 1.00 -4.31
C LYS A 65 4.64 1.61 -3.57
N GLY A 66 5.03 2.83 -3.95
CA GLY A 66 6.13 3.52 -3.30
C GLY A 66 5.88 3.73 -1.82
N ASN A 67 4.68 4.17 -1.46
CA ASN A 67 4.30 4.37 -0.06
C ASN A 67 4.32 3.06 0.72
N LEU A 68 3.73 2.01 0.16
CA LEU A 68 3.68 0.70 0.82
C LEU A 68 5.07 0.16 1.09
N ALA A 69 5.96 0.24 0.09
CA ALA A 69 7.33 -0.24 0.24
C ALA A 69 8.10 0.56 1.30
N ASN A 70 7.91 1.88 1.30
CA ASN A 70 8.61 2.74 2.25
C ASN A 70 8.23 2.45 3.71
N PHE A 71 6.98 2.06 3.95
CA PHE A 71 6.53 1.74 5.30
C PHE A 71 6.71 0.27 5.67
N GLY A 72 7.25 -0.53 4.76
CA GLY A 72 7.53 -1.94 5.02
C GLY A 72 6.36 -2.87 4.78
N PHE A 73 5.29 -2.41 4.15
CA PHE A 73 4.13 -3.24 3.81
C PHE A 73 4.42 -4.04 2.53
N ASP A 74 5.36 -4.97 2.62
CA ASP A 74 5.94 -5.64 1.46
C ASP A 74 4.94 -6.48 0.67
N SER A 75 4.05 -7.20 1.35
CA SER A 75 3.05 -8.02 0.66
C SER A 75 2.10 -7.18 -0.18
N ALA A 76 1.65 -6.04 0.37
CA ALA A 76 0.80 -5.11 -0.36
C ALA A 76 1.56 -4.48 -1.52
N ALA A 77 2.83 -4.14 -1.31
CA ALA A 77 3.68 -3.59 -2.37
C ALA A 77 3.85 -4.59 -3.53
N GLU A 78 3.99 -5.88 -3.22
CA GLU A 78 4.08 -6.92 -4.24
C GLU A 78 2.80 -7.02 -5.06
N LEU A 79 1.63 -6.91 -4.43
CA LEU A 79 0.36 -6.89 -5.15
C LEU A 79 0.28 -5.68 -6.08
N ALA A 80 0.73 -4.52 -5.61
CA ALA A 80 0.78 -3.32 -6.44
C ALA A 80 1.68 -3.53 -7.66
N MET A 81 2.83 -4.17 -7.48
CA MET A 81 3.74 -4.47 -8.58
C MET A 81 3.10 -5.39 -9.61
N LYS A 82 2.33 -6.38 -9.17
CA LYS A 82 1.61 -7.28 -10.08
C LYS A 82 0.57 -6.54 -10.90
N VAL A 83 -0.17 -5.62 -10.27
CA VAL A 83 -1.14 -4.79 -10.98
C VAL A 83 -0.44 -3.94 -12.04
N LEU A 84 0.68 -3.31 -11.69
CA LEU A 84 1.44 -2.48 -12.62
C LEU A 84 1.95 -3.28 -13.82
N ALA A 85 2.47 -4.48 -13.57
CA ALA A 85 2.97 -5.34 -14.64
C ALA A 85 1.84 -5.74 -15.59
N ALA A 86 0.67 -6.10 -15.04
CA ALA A 86 -0.49 -6.48 -15.85
C ALA A 86 -0.98 -5.30 -16.70
N LEU A 87 -1.01 -4.09 -16.12
CA LEU A 87 -1.42 -2.89 -16.86
C LEU A 87 -0.47 -2.58 -18.01
N LYS A 88 0.82 -2.79 -17.82
CA LYS A 88 1.81 -2.58 -18.89
C LYS A 88 1.61 -3.52 -20.07
N GLU A 89 1.09 -4.72 -19.81
CA GLU A 89 0.86 -5.73 -20.84
C GLU A 89 -0.57 -5.70 -21.37
N ASP A 90 -1.37 -4.71 -20.99
CA ASP A 90 -2.78 -4.58 -21.33
C ASP A 90 -3.61 -5.79 -20.90
N ASP A 91 -3.16 -6.51 -19.90
CA ASP A 91 -3.88 -7.63 -19.32
C ASP A 91 -4.84 -7.11 -18.25
N LEU A 92 -5.99 -6.61 -18.70
CA LEU A 92 -6.96 -5.98 -17.81
C LEU A 92 -7.62 -6.94 -16.84
N VAL A 93 -7.75 -8.21 -17.21
CA VAL A 93 -8.33 -9.22 -16.33
C VAL A 93 -7.43 -9.44 -15.11
N THR A 94 -6.15 -9.69 -15.35
CA THR A 94 -5.18 -9.89 -14.27
C THR A 94 -5.00 -8.62 -13.44
N ALA A 95 -4.99 -7.46 -14.11
CA ALA A 95 -4.87 -6.17 -13.42
C ALA A 95 -6.03 -5.95 -12.46
N LYS A 96 -7.26 -6.23 -12.89
CA LYS A 96 -8.46 -6.06 -12.08
C LYS A 96 -8.46 -7.01 -10.88
N GLU A 97 -8.09 -8.28 -11.11
CA GLU A 97 -8.01 -9.26 -10.02
C GLU A 97 -6.99 -8.84 -8.97
N GLY A 98 -5.80 -8.43 -9.42
CA GLY A 98 -4.75 -7.94 -8.54
C GLY A 98 -5.15 -6.68 -7.81
N TYR A 99 -5.82 -5.77 -8.50
CA TYR A 99 -6.32 -4.54 -7.90
C TYR A 99 -7.31 -4.81 -6.76
N LEU A 100 -8.24 -5.76 -6.96
CA LEU A 100 -9.22 -6.09 -5.91
C LEU A 100 -8.53 -6.66 -4.67
N GLN A 101 -7.50 -7.48 -4.85
CA GLN A 101 -6.70 -7.98 -3.73
C GLN A 101 -5.95 -6.86 -3.03
N LEU A 102 -5.33 -5.98 -3.81
CA LEU A 102 -4.62 -4.81 -3.28
C LEU A 102 -5.56 -3.91 -2.48
N ARG A 103 -6.73 -3.65 -3.03
CA ARG A 103 -7.74 -2.81 -2.39
C ARG A 103 -8.14 -3.39 -1.04
N THR A 104 -8.32 -4.70 -0.97
CA THR A 104 -8.70 -5.37 0.27
C THR A 104 -7.63 -5.23 1.35
N ILE A 105 -6.38 -5.52 1.00
CA ILE A 105 -5.29 -5.43 1.99
C ILE A 105 -5.03 -3.97 2.38
N TYR A 106 -5.13 -3.05 1.43
CA TYR A 106 -4.97 -1.62 1.72
C TYR A 106 -6.04 -1.13 2.71
N ALA A 107 -7.29 -1.54 2.50
CA ALA A 107 -8.38 -1.16 3.39
C ALA A 107 -8.14 -1.68 4.80
N GLN A 108 -7.62 -2.90 4.94
CA GLN A 108 -7.27 -3.47 6.23
C GLN A 108 -6.15 -2.68 6.92
N ILE A 109 -5.14 -2.29 6.16
CA ILE A 109 -4.03 -1.47 6.68
C ILE A 109 -4.57 -0.12 7.17
N ALA A 110 -5.37 0.54 6.35
CA ALA A 110 -5.94 1.85 6.68
C ALA A 110 -6.83 1.77 7.92
N GLU A 111 -7.64 0.72 8.03
CA GLU A 111 -8.49 0.50 9.19
C GLU A 111 -7.67 0.32 10.46
N ARG A 112 -6.60 -0.49 10.40
CA ARG A 112 -5.72 -0.71 11.54
C ARG A 112 -5.01 0.57 11.96
N LEU A 113 -4.59 1.38 11.01
CA LEU A 113 -3.96 2.67 11.31
C LEU A 113 -4.94 3.63 11.97
N GLY A 114 -6.20 3.62 11.52
CA GLY A 114 -7.26 4.42 12.12
C GLY A 114 -7.54 4.01 13.56
N ASP A 115 -7.52 2.71 13.84
CA ASP A 115 -7.75 2.17 15.20
C ASP A 115 -6.65 2.60 16.18
N ALA A 116 -5.49 3.03 15.68
CA ALA A 116 -4.38 3.46 16.50
C ALA A 116 -4.55 4.90 17.02
N GLU A 117 -5.49 5.62 16.49
CA GLU A 117 -5.82 6.99 16.93
C GLU A 117 -6.79 6.95 18.11
#